data_889642a8b0e73b5c81f10c2ef0ec97d0
#
_entry.id   889642a8b0e73b5c81f10c2ef0ec97d0
#
_cell.length_a   1.000
_cell.length_b   1.000
_cell.length_c   1.000
_cell.angle_alpha   90.00
_cell.angle_beta   90.00
_cell.angle_gamma   90.00
#
_symmetry.space_group_name_H-M   'P 1'
#
loop_
_entity.id
_entity.type
_entity.pdbx_description
1 polymer ?
#
loop_
_entity_poly.entity_id
_entity_poly.type
_entity_poly.pdbx_seq_one_letter_code
_entity_poly.pdbx_strand_id
1 'polypeptide(L)'
;MLAYATVRFRLLAYPGTGKQTRRSFSGKTQKEVRAKMQAAAVTVNDSTYQEPTKLTVSDWLDIWLAEYTGDVKPLTRSTYKNKVESTIKPTLGAVKLQALKAPQIQKMLNDLQRGTSGRKPLSAKTVRDIYGILHRALEQAVEVGYLRINPSDACKLPRVERAEIKPLDETQTAAFLNAIHGQPFERLFIVDLLTGLRQGELLGLRWKDVDFDAGTVTVAQQLLKSKEKGGAYFFGSLKNDKTRLLTPAPSVMKALREQRRVQTEWRLKAGELWEDSGLVFTDELGRHLSHVTVRKHFKKAVESIGIPEARFHDLRHSFAVNSLQAGDSPKIVQENLGHATAAFTLDVYAHATERMKRESANRMEALFQSTKKAASSL
;
A
#
# COMPACT_ATOMS: atom_id res chain seq x y z
N MET A 1 -22.10 1.09 -59.87
CA MET A 1 -20.89 0.48 -59.23
C MET A 1 -19.91 1.57 -58.91
N LEU A 2 -19.72 1.93 -57.65
CA LEU A 2 -18.70 2.90 -57.24
C LEU A 2 -17.33 2.21 -57.24
N ALA A 3 -16.46 2.57 -58.16
CA ALA A 3 -15.09 2.03 -58.23
C ALA A 3 -14.26 2.55 -57.08
N TYR A 4 -13.84 1.62 -56.20
CA TYR A 4 -12.89 1.92 -55.13
C TYR A 4 -11.45 1.85 -55.67
N ALA A 5 -10.67 2.90 -55.55
CA ALA A 5 -9.25 2.85 -55.82
C ALA A 5 -8.54 2.21 -54.62
N THR A 6 -7.74 1.20 -54.89
CA THR A 6 -6.93 0.52 -53.86
C THR A 6 -5.48 0.54 -54.28
N VAL A 7 -4.61 1.06 -53.39
CA VAL A 7 -3.16 1.05 -53.61
C VAL A 7 -2.48 0.36 -52.46
N ARG A 8 -1.48 -0.50 -52.75
CA ARG A 8 -0.70 -1.23 -51.76
C ARG A 8 0.64 -0.51 -51.53
N PHE A 9 0.92 -0.18 -50.29
CA PHE A 9 2.17 0.44 -49.89
C PHE A 9 3.03 -0.56 -49.11
N ARG A 10 4.37 -0.56 -49.35
CA ARG A 10 5.33 -1.38 -48.59
C ARG A 10 5.72 -0.62 -47.33
N LEU A 11 5.46 -1.21 -46.17
CA LEU A 11 6.00 -0.76 -44.88
C LEU A 11 7.32 -1.51 -44.60
N LEU A 12 8.10 -0.99 -43.65
CA LEU A 12 9.37 -1.58 -43.22
C LEU A 12 9.23 -3.05 -42.82
N ALA A 13 10.29 -3.82 -42.94
CA ALA A 13 10.33 -5.21 -42.51
C ALA A 13 10.22 -5.29 -40.97
N TYR A 14 9.47 -6.26 -40.49
CA TYR A 14 9.33 -6.54 -39.06
C TYR A 14 10.69 -6.91 -38.48
N PRO A 15 11.23 -6.24 -37.44
CA PRO A 15 12.61 -6.47 -36.96
C PRO A 15 12.90 -7.93 -36.53
N GLY A 16 11.87 -8.65 -36.06
CA GLY A 16 12.03 -10.04 -35.56
C GLY A 16 11.86 -11.14 -36.59
N THR A 17 11.21 -10.89 -37.75
CA THR A 17 10.88 -11.93 -38.75
C THR A 17 11.39 -11.64 -40.14
N GLY A 18 11.90 -10.44 -40.42
CA GLY A 18 12.31 -10.01 -41.76
C GLY A 18 11.17 -9.94 -42.77
N LYS A 19 9.93 -10.27 -42.42
CA LYS A 19 8.78 -10.24 -43.34
C LYS A 19 8.34 -8.82 -43.60
N GLN A 20 8.19 -8.49 -44.87
CA GLN A 20 7.67 -7.17 -45.32
C GLN A 20 6.18 -7.07 -45.04
N THR A 21 5.78 -6.06 -44.27
CA THR A 21 4.38 -5.73 -44.05
C THR A 21 3.86 -4.87 -45.21
N ARG A 22 2.78 -5.30 -45.83
CA ARG A 22 2.11 -4.56 -46.93
C ARG A 22 0.79 -4.02 -46.44
N ARG A 23 0.51 -2.73 -46.71
CA ARG A 23 -0.74 -2.09 -46.34
C ARG A 23 -1.51 -1.66 -47.59
N SER A 24 -2.81 -1.91 -47.61
CA SER A 24 -3.70 -1.45 -48.64
C SER A 24 -4.46 -0.22 -48.17
N PHE A 25 -4.48 0.83 -48.98
CA PHE A 25 -5.29 2.02 -48.78
C PHE A 25 -6.40 2.03 -49.79
N SER A 26 -7.63 2.27 -49.35
CA SER A 26 -8.80 2.39 -50.20
C SER A 26 -9.51 3.70 -49.96
N GLY A 27 -10.15 4.25 -50.99
CA GLY A 27 -10.90 5.49 -50.91
C GLY A 27 -11.83 5.64 -52.12
N LYS A 28 -12.76 6.57 -52.01
CA LYS A 28 -13.72 6.86 -53.10
C LYS A 28 -13.05 7.59 -54.30
N THR A 29 -11.89 8.22 -54.08
CA THR A 29 -11.14 8.89 -55.12
C THR A 29 -9.64 8.60 -55.01
N GLN A 30 -8.91 8.66 -56.13
CA GLN A 30 -7.43 8.55 -56.15
C GLN A 30 -6.73 9.61 -55.28
N LYS A 31 -7.29 10.83 -55.21
CA LYS A 31 -6.78 11.91 -54.38
C LYS A 31 -6.84 11.55 -52.87
N GLU A 32 -7.95 10.94 -52.44
CA GLU A 32 -8.13 10.46 -51.06
C GLU A 32 -7.13 9.34 -50.71
N VAL A 33 -6.90 8.42 -51.61
CA VAL A 33 -5.96 7.30 -51.43
C VAL A 33 -4.51 7.83 -51.34
N ARG A 34 -4.14 8.76 -52.24
CA ARG A 34 -2.81 9.42 -52.19
C ARG A 34 -2.60 10.19 -50.92
N ALA A 35 -3.59 10.96 -50.44
CA ALA A 35 -3.48 11.70 -49.20
C ALA A 35 -3.26 10.76 -47.99
N LYS A 36 -4.00 9.66 -47.93
CA LYS A 36 -3.84 8.61 -46.89
C LYS A 36 -2.46 7.95 -46.95
N MET A 37 -1.94 7.71 -48.18
CA MET A 37 -0.57 7.17 -48.35
C MET A 37 0.50 8.15 -47.93
N GLN A 38 0.39 9.41 -48.30
CA GLN A 38 1.36 10.44 -47.93
C GLN A 38 1.39 10.65 -46.40
N ALA A 39 0.22 10.73 -45.77
CA ALA A 39 0.13 10.81 -44.33
C ALA A 39 0.79 9.59 -43.61
N ALA A 40 0.59 8.40 -44.13
CA ALA A 40 1.24 7.20 -43.61
C ALA A 40 2.76 7.20 -43.89
N ALA A 41 3.22 7.65 -45.03
CA ALA A 41 4.62 7.71 -45.36
C ALA A 41 5.38 8.73 -44.48
N VAL A 42 4.79 9.86 -44.17
CA VAL A 42 5.36 10.84 -43.22
C VAL A 42 5.53 10.23 -41.85
N THR A 43 4.50 9.54 -41.34
CA THR A 43 4.59 8.90 -40.01
C THR A 43 5.60 7.75 -39.95
N VAL A 44 5.85 7.04 -41.05
CA VAL A 44 6.87 6.00 -41.15
C VAL A 44 8.27 6.62 -41.16
N ASN A 45 8.48 7.69 -41.94
CA ASN A 45 9.78 8.35 -42.03
C ASN A 45 10.18 9.07 -40.73
N ASP A 46 9.22 9.58 -39.99
CA ASP A 46 9.45 10.25 -38.69
C ASP A 46 9.52 9.23 -37.54
N SER A 47 9.55 7.90 -37.82
CA SER A 47 9.50 6.83 -36.80
C SER A 47 8.28 6.97 -35.86
N THR A 48 7.23 7.67 -36.27
CA THR A 48 6.02 7.90 -35.49
C THR A 48 4.84 6.99 -35.90
N TYR A 49 5.10 6.08 -36.82
CA TYR A 49 4.09 5.14 -37.29
C TYR A 49 3.71 4.15 -36.19
N GLN A 50 2.43 4.07 -35.94
CA GLN A 50 1.84 3.01 -35.07
C GLN A 50 0.96 2.10 -35.91
N GLU A 51 1.14 0.78 -35.70
CA GLU A 51 0.28 -0.17 -36.34
C GLU A 51 -1.15 -0.07 -35.76
N PRO A 52 -2.19 0.12 -36.59
CA PRO A 52 -3.54 0.18 -36.09
C PRO A 52 -3.93 -1.13 -35.45
N THR A 53 -4.32 -1.07 -34.20
CA THR A 53 -4.83 -2.22 -33.46
C THR A 53 -6.33 -2.13 -33.25
N LYS A 54 -6.98 -3.29 -33.18
CA LYS A 54 -8.39 -3.40 -32.80
C LYS A 54 -8.55 -3.51 -31.27
N LEU A 55 -7.44 -3.59 -30.52
CA LEU A 55 -7.47 -3.74 -29.07
C LEU A 55 -8.31 -2.65 -28.41
N THR A 56 -9.18 -3.08 -27.52
CA THR A 56 -9.88 -2.18 -26.61
C THR A 56 -9.02 -1.92 -25.37
N VAL A 57 -9.40 -0.93 -24.57
CA VAL A 57 -8.80 -0.70 -23.25
C VAL A 57 -8.94 -1.92 -22.36
N SER A 58 -10.08 -2.63 -22.42
CA SER A 58 -10.29 -3.88 -21.70
C SER A 58 -9.28 -4.95 -22.09
N ASP A 59 -9.13 -5.21 -23.40
CA ASP A 59 -8.18 -6.22 -23.90
C ASP A 59 -6.75 -5.91 -23.49
N TRP A 60 -6.35 -4.63 -23.60
CA TRP A 60 -5.02 -4.19 -23.16
C TRP A 60 -4.79 -4.40 -21.67
N LEU A 61 -5.76 -4.03 -20.81
CA LEU A 61 -5.65 -4.20 -19.37
C LEU A 61 -5.54 -5.67 -18.96
N ASP A 62 -6.18 -6.59 -19.69
CA ASP A 62 -6.03 -8.03 -19.48
C ASP A 62 -4.61 -8.49 -19.82
N ILE A 63 -4.09 -8.08 -20.98
CA ILE A 63 -2.70 -8.36 -21.38
C ILE A 63 -1.72 -7.78 -20.35
N TRP A 64 -1.91 -6.53 -19.97
CA TRP A 64 -1.03 -5.87 -19.00
C TRP A 64 -1.00 -6.59 -17.64
N LEU A 65 -2.17 -6.98 -17.12
CA LEU A 65 -2.25 -7.74 -15.88
C LEU A 65 -1.61 -9.13 -15.98
N ALA A 66 -1.70 -9.78 -17.13
CA ALA A 66 -1.12 -11.09 -17.34
C ALA A 66 0.39 -11.05 -17.48
N GLU A 67 0.90 -10.17 -18.35
CA GLU A 67 2.26 -10.21 -18.87
C GLU A 67 3.22 -9.20 -18.20
N TYR A 68 2.70 -8.05 -17.72
CA TYR A 68 3.54 -6.93 -17.27
C TYR A 68 3.46 -6.64 -15.77
N THR A 69 2.82 -7.52 -14.98
CA THR A 69 2.73 -7.36 -13.51
C THR A 69 3.34 -8.52 -12.73
N GLY A 70 4.26 -9.28 -13.36
CA GLY A 70 4.90 -10.43 -12.74
C GLY A 70 5.84 -10.08 -11.58
N ASP A 71 6.45 -8.91 -11.62
CA ASP A 71 7.33 -8.35 -10.59
C ASP A 71 6.58 -7.76 -9.38
N VAL A 72 5.27 -7.60 -9.49
CA VAL A 72 4.44 -6.99 -8.45
C VAL A 72 4.00 -8.03 -7.41
N LYS A 73 4.14 -7.69 -6.12
CA LYS A 73 3.70 -8.58 -5.02
C LYS A 73 2.24 -9.04 -5.21
N PRO A 74 1.92 -10.32 -4.90
CA PRO A 74 0.61 -10.92 -5.19
C PRO A 74 -0.60 -10.09 -4.71
N LEU A 75 -0.49 -9.50 -3.50
CA LEU A 75 -1.56 -8.68 -2.93
C LEU A 75 -1.76 -7.35 -3.69
N THR A 76 -0.68 -6.78 -4.24
CA THR A 76 -0.74 -5.57 -5.07
C THR A 76 -1.36 -5.90 -6.44
N ARG A 77 -0.94 -7.02 -7.04
CA ARG A 77 -1.52 -7.53 -8.30
C ARG A 77 -3.03 -7.80 -8.17
N SER A 78 -3.45 -8.43 -7.07
CA SER A 78 -4.87 -8.62 -6.75
C SER A 78 -5.61 -7.28 -6.59
N THR A 79 -4.95 -6.26 -6.02
CA THR A 79 -5.51 -4.89 -5.93
C THR A 79 -5.69 -4.27 -7.31
N TYR A 80 -4.69 -4.42 -8.20
CA TYR A 80 -4.76 -3.93 -9.57
C TYR A 80 -5.92 -4.58 -10.32
N LYS A 81 -5.97 -5.91 -10.31
CA LYS A 81 -7.05 -6.69 -10.92
C LYS A 81 -8.43 -6.22 -10.45
N ASN A 82 -8.61 -6.09 -9.13
CA ASN A 82 -9.88 -5.66 -8.57
C ASN A 82 -10.28 -4.25 -9.04
N LYS A 83 -9.36 -3.28 -9.04
CA LYS A 83 -9.65 -1.91 -9.50
C LYS A 83 -9.87 -1.84 -11.01
N VAL A 84 -9.15 -2.61 -11.78
CA VAL A 84 -9.35 -2.74 -13.23
C VAL A 84 -10.76 -3.27 -13.52
N GLU A 85 -11.11 -4.40 -12.93
CA GLU A 85 -12.41 -5.06 -13.18
C GLU A 85 -13.60 -4.25 -12.64
N SER A 86 -13.49 -3.75 -11.42
CA SER A 86 -14.64 -3.10 -10.77
C SER A 86 -14.82 -1.62 -11.15
N THR A 87 -13.81 -0.97 -11.73
CA THR A 87 -13.84 0.48 -11.91
C THR A 87 -13.41 0.95 -13.29
N ILE A 88 -12.25 0.50 -13.80
CA ILE A 88 -11.72 1.02 -15.07
C ILE A 88 -12.44 0.41 -16.26
N LYS A 89 -12.53 -0.91 -16.32
CA LYS A 89 -13.20 -1.61 -17.44
C LYS A 89 -14.68 -1.24 -17.63
N PRO A 90 -15.50 -1.12 -16.58
CA PRO A 90 -16.91 -0.71 -16.75
C PRO A 90 -17.07 0.69 -17.37
N THR A 91 -16.07 1.56 -17.26
CA THR A 91 -16.17 2.94 -17.74
C THR A 91 -15.44 3.16 -19.07
N LEU A 92 -14.26 2.59 -19.23
CA LEU A 92 -13.37 2.83 -20.38
C LEU A 92 -13.13 1.58 -21.24
N GLY A 93 -13.49 0.40 -20.74
CA GLY A 93 -13.10 -0.88 -21.35
C GLY A 93 -13.49 -1.05 -22.80
N ALA A 94 -14.67 -0.57 -23.20
CA ALA A 94 -15.17 -0.69 -24.59
C ALA A 94 -14.49 0.29 -25.55
N VAL A 95 -13.74 1.27 -25.08
CA VAL A 95 -13.05 2.25 -25.93
C VAL A 95 -11.86 1.56 -26.61
N LYS A 96 -11.66 1.79 -27.91
CA LYS A 96 -10.45 1.34 -28.60
C LYS A 96 -9.22 2.02 -27.98
N LEU A 97 -8.18 1.25 -27.69
CA LEU A 97 -6.98 1.72 -27.00
C LEU A 97 -6.39 2.99 -27.67
N GLN A 98 -6.20 2.97 -29.00
CA GLN A 98 -5.69 4.09 -29.76
C GLN A 98 -6.68 5.27 -29.94
N ALA A 99 -7.95 5.08 -29.58
CA ALA A 99 -8.96 6.14 -29.60
C ALA A 99 -9.23 6.75 -28.22
N LEU A 100 -8.57 6.24 -27.16
CA LEU A 100 -8.70 6.75 -25.80
C LEU A 100 -8.08 8.14 -25.72
N LYS A 101 -8.83 9.10 -25.18
CA LYS A 101 -8.41 10.51 -25.04
C LYS A 101 -8.51 10.97 -23.59
N ALA A 102 -7.67 11.94 -23.23
CA ALA A 102 -7.65 12.53 -21.89
C ALA A 102 -9.03 12.98 -21.34
N PRO A 103 -9.93 13.59 -22.12
CA PRO A 103 -11.25 13.98 -21.61
C PRO A 103 -12.11 12.81 -21.12
N GLN A 104 -11.98 11.62 -21.71
CA GLN A 104 -12.72 10.43 -21.28
C GLN A 104 -12.20 9.92 -19.94
N ILE A 105 -10.86 9.92 -19.77
CA ILE A 105 -10.21 9.56 -18.48
C ILE A 105 -10.58 10.57 -17.42
N GLN A 106 -10.48 11.88 -17.72
CA GLN A 106 -10.83 12.96 -16.80
C GLN A 106 -12.29 12.86 -16.35
N LYS A 107 -13.21 12.55 -17.27
CA LYS A 107 -14.62 12.34 -16.93
C LYS A 107 -14.77 11.19 -15.94
N MET A 108 -14.13 10.05 -16.19
CA MET A 108 -14.14 8.91 -15.25
C MET A 108 -13.66 9.33 -13.85
N LEU A 109 -12.53 10.05 -13.75
CA LEU A 109 -11.96 10.50 -12.46
C LEU A 109 -12.93 11.44 -11.73
N ASN A 110 -13.56 12.37 -12.45
CA ASN A 110 -14.54 13.30 -11.88
C ASN A 110 -15.80 12.57 -11.40
N ASP A 111 -16.29 11.60 -12.18
CA ASP A 111 -17.46 10.80 -11.82
C ASP A 111 -17.18 9.92 -10.58
N LEU A 112 -15.96 9.38 -10.45
CA LEU A 112 -15.54 8.64 -9.26
C LEU A 112 -15.47 9.52 -8.01
N GLN A 113 -15.04 10.77 -8.15
CA GLN A 113 -14.94 11.71 -7.03
C GLN A 113 -16.29 12.25 -6.60
N ARG A 114 -17.18 12.54 -7.55
CA ARG A 114 -18.53 13.08 -7.25
C ARG A 114 -19.50 11.99 -6.79
N GLY A 115 -19.25 10.75 -7.17
CA GLY A 115 -20.23 9.68 -7.14
C GLY A 115 -21.19 9.78 -8.33
N THR A 116 -21.85 8.68 -8.61
CA THR A 116 -22.89 8.60 -9.66
C THR A 116 -24.09 7.84 -9.11
N SER A 117 -25.22 7.85 -9.82
CA SER A 117 -26.39 7.05 -9.45
C SER A 117 -25.95 5.59 -9.24
N GLY A 118 -26.05 5.09 -8.02
CA GLY A 118 -25.65 3.75 -7.60
C GLY A 118 -24.21 3.59 -7.10
N ARG A 119 -23.35 4.62 -7.14
CA ARG A 119 -21.99 4.56 -6.59
C ARG A 119 -21.68 5.74 -5.68
N LYS A 120 -21.31 5.46 -4.43
CA LYS A 120 -20.87 6.49 -3.48
C LYS A 120 -19.59 7.21 -3.96
N PRO A 121 -19.41 8.50 -3.63
CA PRO A 121 -18.17 9.23 -3.88
C PRO A 121 -16.94 8.49 -3.33
N LEU A 122 -15.85 8.50 -4.08
CA LEU A 122 -14.58 7.98 -3.62
C LEU A 122 -13.68 9.12 -3.10
N SER A 123 -12.84 8.81 -2.11
CA SER A 123 -11.85 9.78 -1.62
C SER A 123 -10.84 10.14 -2.71
N ALA A 124 -10.30 11.36 -2.65
CA ALA A 124 -9.25 11.84 -3.56
C ALA A 124 -8.07 10.85 -3.64
N LYS A 125 -7.68 10.27 -2.51
CA LYS A 125 -6.61 9.24 -2.45
C LYS A 125 -6.99 8.01 -3.28
N THR A 126 -8.22 7.49 -3.14
CA THR A 126 -8.68 6.31 -3.90
C THR A 126 -8.74 6.61 -5.40
N VAL A 127 -9.20 7.81 -5.79
CA VAL A 127 -9.23 8.23 -7.21
C VAL A 127 -7.81 8.29 -7.77
N ARG A 128 -6.84 8.84 -7.04
CA ARG A 128 -5.43 8.86 -7.45
C ARG A 128 -4.82 7.47 -7.56
N ASP A 129 -5.18 6.56 -6.67
CA ASP A 129 -4.70 5.17 -6.73
C ASP A 129 -5.24 4.45 -7.98
N ILE A 130 -6.52 4.67 -8.34
CA ILE A 130 -7.11 4.14 -9.59
C ILE A 130 -6.43 4.74 -10.82
N TYR A 131 -6.23 6.07 -10.82
CA TYR A 131 -5.48 6.75 -11.88
C TYR A 131 -4.07 6.17 -12.04
N GLY A 132 -3.32 5.99 -10.94
CA GLY A 132 -1.97 5.44 -10.98
C GLY A 132 -1.88 4.04 -11.60
N ILE A 133 -2.92 3.21 -11.42
CA ILE A 133 -3.01 1.89 -12.06
C ILE A 133 -3.22 2.06 -13.58
N LEU A 134 -4.19 2.89 -13.98
CA LEU A 134 -4.48 3.16 -15.39
C LEU A 134 -3.29 3.80 -16.09
N HIS A 135 -2.68 4.82 -15.48
CA HIS A 135 -1.50 5.53 -16.00
C HIS A 135 -0.36 4.55 -16.29
N ARG A 136 -0.03 3.69 -15.32
CA ARG A 136 1.03 2.67 -15.50
C ARG A 136 0.73 1.69 -16.63
N ALA A 137 -0.52 1.24 -16.74
CA ALA A 137 -0.91 0.36 -17.82
C ALA A 137 -0.83 1.04 -19.19
N LEU A 138 -1.19 2.33 -19.28
CA LEU A 138 -1.11 3.09 -20.52
C LEU A 138 0.33 3.46 -20.87
N GLU A 139 1.18 3.74 -19.85
CA GLU A 139 2.62 3.95 -20.05
C GLU A 139 3.28 2.73 -20.64
N GLN A 140 2.96 1.54 -20.11
CA GLN A 140 3.43 0.28 -20.69
C GLN A 140 2.96 0.11 -22.14
N ALA A 141 1.75 0.57 -22.48
CA ALA A 141 1.27 0.54 -23.87
C ALA A 141 2.08 1.49 -24.79
N VAL A 142 2.60 2.59 -24.25
CA VAL A 142 3.53 3.47 -24.97
C VAL A 142 4.89 2.78 -25.16
N GLU A 143 5.45 2.22 -24.11
CA GLU A 143 6.76 1.53 -24.15
C GLU A 143 6.79 0.38 -25.17
N VAL A 144 5.68 -0.39 -25.28
CA VAL A 144 5.58 -1.50 -26.23
C VAL A 144 5.01 -1.10 -27.61
N GLY A 145 4.78 0.21 -27.84
CA GLY A 145 4.40 0.74 -29.15
C GLY A 145 2.92 0.67 -29.52
N TYR A 146 2.02 0.29 -28.60
CA TYR A 146 0.57 0.34 -28.86
C TYR A 146 -0.01 1.75 -28.79
N LEU A 147 0.59 2.64 -28.00
CA LEU A 147 0.25 4.05 -27.92
C LEU A 147 1.49 4.92 -28.25
N ARG A 148 1.25 6.10 -28.79
CA ARG A 148 2.30 7.08 -29.06
C ARG A 148 2.62 7.93 -27.84
N ILE A 149 1.59 8.30 -27.11
CA ILE A 149 1.67 9.13 -25.90
C ILE A 149 0.67 8.55 -24.88
N ASN A 150 0.93 8.76 -23.62
CA ASN A 150 0.02 8.37 -22.57
C ASN A 150 -1.13 9.41 -22.45
N PRO A 151 -2.37 9.08 -22.85
CA PRO A 151 -3.46 10.06 -22.80
C PRO A 151 -3.84 10.47 -21.37
N SER A 152 -3.38 9.76 -20.35
CA SER A 152 -3.65 10.11 -18.96
C SER A 152 -2.77 11.23 -18.41
N ASP A 153 -1.62 11.57 -19.07
CA ASP A 153 -0.71 12.62 -18.60
C ASP A 153 -1.36 14.00 -18.52
N ALA A 154 -2.29 14.29 -19.41
CA ALA A 154 -3.01 15.54 -19.43
C ALA A 154 -4.14 15.65 -18.38
N CYS A 155 -4.35 14.60 -17.57
CA CYS A 155 -5.43 14.58 -16.58
C CYS A 155 -5.05 15.35 -15.31
N LYS A 156 -6.02 16.09 -14.77
CA LYS A 156 -5.90 16.79 -13.49
C LYS A 156 -6.40 15.89 -12.36
N LEU A 157 -5.56 15.71 -11.35
CA LEU A 157 -5.87 14.86 -10.20
C LEU A 157 -6.41 15.67 -9.03
N PRO A 158 -7.36 15.12 -8.25
CA PRO A 158 -7.86 15.78 -7.06
C PRO A 158 -6.75 15.94 -6.01
N ARG A 159 -6.78 17.06 -5.28
CA ARG A 159 -5.86 17.29 -4.16
C ARG A 159 -6.19 16.32 -3.03
N VAL A 160 -5.18 15.65 -2.50
CA VAL A 160 -5.31 14.82 -1.30
C VAL A 160 -4.99 15.69 -0.10
N GLU A 161 -5.98 15.89 0.75
CA GLU A 161 -5.76 16.45 2.07
C GLU A 161 -5.17 15.35 2.97
N ARG A 162 -4.06 15.65 3.62
CA ARG A 162 -3.47 14.74 4.60
C ARG A 162 -4.36 14.78 5.84
N ALA A 163 -4.99 13.67 6.16
CA ALA A 163 -5.67 13.54 7.45
C ALA A 163 -4.63 13.66 8.57
N GLU A 164 -4.94 14.46 9.56
CA GLU A 164 -4.14 14.55 10.77
C GLU A 164 -4.09 13.18 11.46
N ILE A 165 -2.89 12.74 11.80
CA ILE A 165 -2.71 11.52 12.57
C ILE A 165 -2.96 11.89 14.02
N LYS A 166 -3.91 11.21 14.64
CA LYS A 166 -4.26 11.38 16.05
C LYS A 166 -3.79 10.17 16.85
N PRO A 167 -2.54 10.19 17.35
CA PRO A 167 -2.09 9.16 18.27
C PRO A 167 -2.87 9.27 19.58
N LEU A 168 -2.96 8.18 20.31
CA LEU A 168 -3.49 8.22 21.68
C LEU A 168 -2.53 9.05 22.54
N ASP A 169 -3.05 10.06 23.20
CA ASP A 169 -2.32 10.81 24.19
C ASP A 169 -2.08 9.99 25.49
N GLU A 170 -1.40 10.55 26.46
CA GLU A 170 -1.04 9.86 27.69
C GLU A 170 -2.28 9.42 28.49
N THR A 171 -3.29 10.30 28.58
CA THR A 171 -4.56 10.04 29.28
C THR A 171 -5.36 8.96 28.56
N GLN A 172 -5.47 9.05 27.23
CA GLN A 172 -6.17 8.06 26.41
C GLN A 172 -5.43 6.71 26.42
N THR A 173 -4.11 6.72 26.46
CA THR A 173 -3.29 5.50 26.59
C THR A 173 -3.55 4.81 27.93
N ALA A 174 -3.58 5.55 29.03
CA ALA A 174 -3.90 5.01 30.35
C ALA A 174 -5.33 4.46 30.41
N ALA A 175 -6.31 5.20 29.86
CA ALA A 175 -7.68 4.75 29.77
C ALA A 175 -7.82 3.49 28.90
N PHE A 176 -7.10 3.42 27.77
CA PHE A 176 -7.08 2.23 26.90
C PHE A 176 -6.51 1.00 27.62
N LEU A 177 -5.38 1.15 28.31
CA LEU A 177 -4.80 0.05 29.10
C LEU A 177 -5.77 -0.47 30.18
N ASN A 178 -6.48 0.42 30.84
CA ASN A 178 -7.52 0.04 31.80
C ASN A 178 -8.70 -0.69 31.12
N ALA A 179 -9.14 -0.20 29.95
CA ALA A 179 -10.27 -0.79 29.21
C ALA A 179 -9.98 -2.18 28.65
N ILE A 180 -8.72 -2.50 28.34
CA ILE A 180 -8.33 -3.83 27.84
C ILE A 180 -7.94 -4.80 28.96
N HIS A 181 -7.80 -4.33 30.20
CA HIS A 181 -7.40 -5.18 31.33
C HIS A 181 -8.37 -6.33 31.56
N GLY A 182 -7.86 -7.56 31.62
CA GLY A 182 -8.64 -8.77 31.71
C GLY A 182 -9.48 -9.14 30.48
N GLN A 183 -9.42 -8.34 29.42
CA GLN A 183 -10.17 -8.60 28.20
C GLN A 183 -9.41 -9.52 27.23
N PRO A 184 -10.13 -10.23 26.34
CA PRO A 184 -9.48 -10.94 25.24
C PRO A 184 -8.53 -10.02 24.47
N PHE A 185 -7.36 -10.53 24.11
CA PHE A 185 -6.31 -9.80 23.40
C PHE A 185 -5.61 -8.66 24.17
N GLU A 186 -5.79 -8.54 25.49
CA GLU A 186 -5.05 -7.56 26.31
C GLU A 186 -3.55 -7.61 25.99
N ARG A 187 -2.92 -8.79 26.07
CA ARG A 187 -1.49 -8.98 25.80
C ARG A 187 -1.08 -8.61 24.37
N LEU A 188 -1.96 -8.90 23.40
CA LEU A 188 -1.74 -8.51 22.00
C LEU A 188 -1.70 -6.98 21.86
N PHE A 189 -2.62 -6.27 22.49
CA PHE A 189 -2.68 -4.82 22.43
C PHE A 189 -1.51 -4.16 23.19
N ILE A 190 -1.07 -4.70 24.31
CA ILE A 190 0.13 -4.25 25.03
C ILE A 190 1.37 -4.38 24.15
N VAL A 191 1.55 -5.54 23.51
CA VAL A 191 2.68 -5.77 22.60
C VAL A 191 2.63 -4.78 21.44
N ASP A 192 1.46 -4.54 20.81
CA ASP A 192 1.34 -3.60 19.70
C ASP A 192 1.65 -2.16 20.11
N LEU A 193 1.07 -1.71 21.22
CA LEU A 193 1.25 -0.36 21.76
C LEU A 193 2.72 -0.05 22.09
N LEU A 194 3.48 -1.04 22.59
CA LEU A 194 4.86 -0.88 23.03
C LEU A 194 5.93 -1.31 22.00
N THR A 195 5.51 -1.78 20.81
CA THR A 195 6.43 -2.14 19.72
C THR A 195 6.10 -1.47 18.39
N GLY A 196 4.89 -0.98 18.24
CA GLY A 196 4.42 -0.36 17.01
C GLY A 196 4.42 -1.31 15.79
N LEU A 197 4.26 -2.61 16.00
CA LEU A 197 4.18 -3.58 14.91
C LEU A 197 3.00 -3.29 13.97
N ARG A 198 3.11 -3.62 12.69
CA ARG A 198 1.92 -3.64 11.85
C ARG A 198 1.02 -4.80 12.23
N GLN A 199 -0.30 -4.65 12.13
CA GLN A 199 -1.24 -5.71 12.50
C GLN A 199 -0.88 -7.08 11.88
N GLY A 200 -0.47 -7.10 10.61
CA GLY A 200 -0.06 -8.35 9.97
C GLY A 200 1.23 -8.93 10.52
N GLU A 201 2.19 -8.09 10.93
CA GLU A 201 3.45 -8.50 11.57
C GLU A 201 3.18 -9.08 12.97
N LEU A 202 2.33 -8.40 13.75
CA LEU A 202 1.92 -8.83 15.08
C LEU A 202 1.21 -10.19 15.03
N LEU A 203 0.24 -10.36 14.12
CA LEU A 203 -0.49 -11.62 13.95
C LEU A 203 0.33 -12.72 13.27
N GLY A 204 1.42 -12.37 12.63
CA GLY A 204 2.38 -13.29 12.02
C GLY A 204 3.58 -13.61 12.91
N LEU A 205 3.66 -13.06 14.13
CA LEU A 205 4.77 -13.29 15.05
C LEU A 205 4.79 -14.74 15.53
N ARG A 206 5.98 -15.35 15.52
CA ARG A 206 6.15 -16.78 15.91
C ARG A 206 6.98 -16.89 17.18
N TRP A 207 6.75 -17.97 17.93
CA TRP A 207 7.54 -18.25 19.13
C TRP A 207 9.04 -18.44 18.87
N LYS A 208 9.41 -18.98 17.72
CA LYS A 208 10.83 -19.13 17.33
C LYS A 208 11.53 -17.82 17.04
N ASP A 209 10.78 -16.74 16.85
CA ASP A 209 11.29 -15.40 16.59
C ASP A 209 11.37 -14.54 17.89
N VAL A 210 11.03 -15.12 19.05
CA VAL A 210 11.10 -14.49 20.37
C VAL A 210 12.22 -15.14 21.18
N ASP A 211 13.26 -14.39 21.47
CA ASP A 211 14.35 -14.81 22.36
C ASP A 211 14.13 -14.20 23.74
N PHE A 212 13.77 -15.05 24.70
CA PHE A 212 13.51 -14.64 26.09
C PHE A 212 14.78 -14.38 26.89
N ASP A 213 15.90 -14.97 26.52
CA ASP A 213 17.18 -14.85 27.20
C ASP A 213 17.88 -13.56 26.76
N ALA A 214 17.93 -13.31 25.44
CA ALA A 214 18.41 -12.06 24.89
C ALA A 214 17.44 -10.89 25.07
N GLY A 215 16.16 -11.15 25.39
CA GLY A 215 15.12 -10.13 25.46
C GLY A 215 14.78 -9.49 24.14
N THR A 216 14.85 -10.24 23.03
CA THR A 216 14.68 -9.71 21.69
C THR A 216 13.53 -10.36 20.91
N VAL A 217 13.03 -9.67 19.91
CA VAL A 217 11.97 -10.15 19.00
C VAL A 217 12.36 -9.87 17.56
N THR A 218 12.42 -10.90 16.73
CA THR A 218 12.69 -10.79 15.31
C THR A 218 11.38 -10.70 14.51
N VAL A 219 11.19 -9.64 13.77
CA VAL A 219 10.03 -9.48 12.87
C VAL A 219 10.46 -9.95 11.47
N ALA A 220 10.00 -11.15 11.07
CA ALA A 220 10.46 -11.81 9.84
C ALA A 220 9.35 -12.06 8.82
N GLN A 221 8.08 -12.06 9.25
CA GLN A 221 6.93 -12.32 8.37
C GLN A 221 5.70 -11.51 8.79
N GLN A 222 4.67 -11.56 7.97
CA GLN A 222 3.37 -11.00 8.28
C GLN A 222 2.24 -11.94 7.84
N LEU A 223 1.13 -11.92 8.60
CA LEU A 223 -0.10 -12.57 8.20
C LEU A 223 -0.87 -11.65 7.25
N LEU A 224 -1.21 -12.14 6.07
CA LEU A 224 -1.92 -11.43 5.03
C LEU A 224 -3.23 -12.12 4.73
N LYS A 225 -4.22 -11.37 4.25
CA LYS A 225 -5.48 -11.90 3.75
C LYS A 225 -5.56 -11.68 2.25
N SER A 226 -5.84 -12.71 1.47
CA SER A 226 -6.13 -12.59 0.05
C SER A 226 -7.33 -11.66 -0.17
N LYS A 227 -7.30 -10.87 -1.24
CA LYS A 227 -8.41 -9.99 -1.65
C LYS A 227 -9.44 -10.70 -2.54
N GLU A 228 -9.20 -11.94 -2.88
CA GLU A 228 -10.17 -12.74 -3.60
C GLU A 228 -11.39 -13.03 -2.72
N LYS A 229 -12.55 -13.21 -3.36
CA LYS A 229 -13.81 -13.51 -2.65
C LYS A 229 -13.65 -14.79 -1.83
N GLY A 230 -13.85 -14.71 -0.52
CA GLY A 230 -13.58 -15.81 0.40
C GLY A 230 -12.09 -16.01 0.75
N GLY A 231 -11.22 -15.07 0.36
CA GLY A 231 -9.77 -15.20 0.41
C GLY A 231 -9.19 -15.67 1.73
N ALA A 232 -8.35 -16.70 1.62
CA ALA A 232 -7.67 -17.32 2.74
C ALA A 232 -6.58 -16.39 3.31
N TYR A 233 -6.21 -16.64 4.56
CA TYR A 233 -5.02 -16.07 5.18
C TYR A 233 -3.78 -16.83 4.73
N PHE A 234 -2.67 -16.13 4.57
CA PHE A 234 -1.38 -16.70 4.23
C PHE A 234 -0.25 -15.86 4.85
N PHE A 235 0.90 -16.48 5.05
CA PHE A 235 2.09 -15.79 5.51
C PHE A 235 2.88 -15.28 4.33
N GLY A 236 3.27 -14.02 4.38
CA GLY A 236 4.07 -13.37 3.34
C GLY A 236 5.28 -12.65 3.92
N SER A 237 6.21 -12.28 3.04
CA SER A 237 7.34 -11.44 3.39
C SER A 237 6.86 -10.06 3.87
N LEU A 238 7.73 -9.38 4.60
CA LEU A 238 7.50 -8.00 5.05
C LEU A 238 7.35 -7.05 3.85
N LYS A 239 6.74 -5.88 4.08
CA LYS A 239 6.48 -4.91 3.02
C LYS A 239 7.74 -4.51 2.23
N ASN A 240 8.89 -4.42 2.92
CA ASN A 240 10.17 -4.04 2.33
C ASN A 240 11.14 -5.23 2.24
N ASP A 241 10.67 -6.47 2.44
CA ASP A 241 11.45 -7.72 2.44
C ASP A 241 12.64 -7.73 3.43
N LYS A 242 12.66 -6.80 4.40
CA LYS A 242 13.72 -6.68 5.41
C LYS A 242 13.21 -7.13 6.77
N THR A 243 13.82 -8.18 7.30
CA THR A 243 13.67 -8.57 8.70
C THR A 243 14.25 -7.47 9.60
N ARG A 244 13.73 -7.35 10.81
CA ARG A 244 14.29 -6.46 11.82
C ARG A 244 14.26 -7.10 13.20
N LEU A 245 15.28 -6.82 13.98
CA LEU A 245 15.40 -7.19 15.38
C LEU A 245 14.88 -6.02 16.24
N LEU A 246 14.04 -6.33 17.19
CA LEU A 246 13.57 -5.39 18.20
C LEU A 246 14.15 -5.79 19.55
N THR A 247 14.49 -4.80 20.35
CA THR A 247 14.76 -4.95 21.80
C THR A 247 13.62 -4.23 22.54
N PRO A 248 12.48 -4.91 22.74
CA PRO A 248 11.30 -4.29 23.29
C PRO A 248 11.43 -4.05 24.80
N ALA A 249 10.58 -3.17 25.34
CA ALA A 249 10.51 -2.92 26.78
C ALA A 249 10.24 -4.20 27.59
N PRO A 250 10.72 -4.31 28.84
CA PRO A 250 10.51 -5.50 29.69
C PRO A 250 9.03 -5.91 29.84
N SER A 251 8.13 -4.94 29.81
CA SER A 251 6.68 -5.18 29.87
C SER A 251 6.17 -5.99 28.67
N VAL A 252 6.77 -5.84 27.49
CA VAL A 252 6.44 -6.65 26.29
C VAL A 252 6.87 -8.09 26.52
N MET A 253 8.10 -8.31 27.02
CA MET A 253 8.60 -9.66 27.29
C MET A 253 7.79 -10.34 28.38
N LYS A 254 7.31 -9.59 29.38
CA LYS A 254 6.37 -10.10 30.41
C LYS A 254 5.05 -10.53 29.77
N ALA A 255 4.45 -9.69 28.93
CA ALA A 255 3.20 -9.99 28.22
C ALA A 255 3.35 -11.24 27.31
N LEU A 256 4.50 -11.40 26.65
CA LEU A 256 4.80 -12.58 25.82
C LEU A 256 4.94 -13.85 26.66
N ARG A 257 5.62 -13.81 27.82
CA ARG A 257 5.70 -14.97 28.73
C ARG A 257 4.31 -15.38 29.21
N GLU A 258 3.49 -14.41 29.60
CA GLU A 258 2.12 -14.67 30.04
C GLU A 258 1.26 -15.23 28.89
N GLN A 259 1.42 -14.72 27.68
CA GLN A 259 0.76 -15.26 26.48
C GLN A 259 1.15 -16.71 26.24
N ARG A 260 2.42 -17.06 26.40
CA ARG A 260 2.90 -18.45 26.25
C ARG A 260 2.28 -19.38 27.28
N ARG A 261 2.18 -18.93 28.55
CA ARG A 261 1.52 -19.68 29.61
C ARG A 261 0.05 -19.98 29.29
N VAL A 262 -0.71 -18.94 28.92
CA VAL A 262 -2.13 -19.07 28.58
C VAL A 262 -2.34 -19.96 27.34
N GLN A 263 -1.48 -19.82 26.34
CA GLN A 263 -1.56 -20.66 25.14
C GLN A 263 -1.24 -22.12 25.43
N THR A 264 -0.34 -22.41 26.41
CA THR A 264 -0.07 -23.76 26.88
C THR A 264 -1.31 -24.37 27.56
N GLU A 265 -2.04 -23.60 28.36
CA GLU A 265 -3.30 -24.03 28.95
C GLU A 265 -4.37 -24.33 27.90
N TRP A 266 -4.47 -23.50 26.86
CA TRP A 266 -5.38 -23.76 25.73
C TRP A 266 -5.00 -25.03 24.97
N ARG A 267 -3.71 -25.26 24.74
CA ARG A 267 -3.20 -26.48 24.09
C ARG A 267 -3.57 -27.73 24.87
N LEU A 268 -3.41 -27.71 26.20
CA LEU A 268 -3.80 -28.83 27.07
C LEU A 268 -5.31 -29.09 27.03
N LYS A 269 -6.13 -28.03 27.02
CA LYS A 269 -7.59 -28.15 26.93
C LYS A 269 -8.07 -28.64 25.55
N ALA A 270 -7.45 -28.18 24.48
CA ALA A 270 -7.82 -28.53 23.12
C ALA A 270 -7.40 -29.96 22.73
N GLY A 271 -6.34 -30.50 23.35
CA GLY A 271 -5.85 -31.84 23.05
C GLY A 271 -5.54 -32.03 21.56
N GLU A 272 -6.16 -33.04 20.97
CA GLU A 272 -5.98 -33.37 19.54
C GLU A 272 -6.53 -32.31 18.57
N LEU A 273 -7.41 -31.42 19.04
CA LEU A 273 -7.94 -30.32 18.22
C LEU A 273 -6.97 -29.15 18.11
N TRP A 274 -5.84 -29.17 18.78
CA TRP A 274 -4.83 -28.14 18.73
C TRP A 274 -4.09 -28.16 17.40
N GLU A 275 -4.11 -27.01 16.68
CA GLU A 275 -3.31 -26.79 15.49
C GLU A 275 -2.02 -26.04 15.87
N ASP A 276 -0.86 -26.70 15.80
CA ASP A 276 0.42 -26.06 16.14
C ASP A 276 0.91 -25.17 15.00
N SER A 277 0.42 -23.95 14.97
CA SER A 277 0.84 -22.93 14.00
C SER A 277 2.18 -22.28 14.33
N GLY A 278 2.72 -22.48 15.53
CA GLY A 278 3.92 -21.81 16.03
C GLY A 278 3.76 -20.30 16.27
N LEU A 279 2.54 -19.76 16.14
CA LEU A 279 2.27 -18.33 16.30
C LEU A 279 2.16 -17.93 17.79
N VAL A 280 2.54 -16.68 18.08
CA VAL A 280 2.42 -16.08 19.42
C VAL A 280 0.94 -15.80 19.75
N PHE A 281 0.19 -15.25 18.82
CA PHE A 281 -1.21 -14.89 19.03
C PHE A 281 -2.12 -15.80 18.19
N THR A 282 -2.85 -16.67 18.86
CA THR A 282 -3.76 -17.64 18.26
C THR A 282 -5.15 -17.56 18.89
N ASP A 283 -6.11 -18.27 18.32
CA ASP A 283 -7.32 -18.65 19.02
C ASP A 283 -7.05 -19.81 19.99
N GLU A 284 -8.08 -20.27 20.72
CA GLU A 284 -7.99 -21.35 21.71
C GLU A 284 -7.67 -22.72 21.10
N LEU A 285 -7.72 -22.84 19.78
CA LEU A 285 -7.35 -24.06 19.04
C LEU A 285 -5.99 -23.94 18.32
N GLY A 286 -5.21 -22.88 18.57
CA GLY A 286 -3.87 -22.70 17.99
C GLY A 286 -3.86 -22.09 16.60
N ARG A 287 -5.02 -21.75 16.03
CA ARG A 287 -5.13 -21.19 14.68
C ARG A 287 -4.86 -19.67 14.68
N HIS A 288 -4.47 -19.15 13.53
CA HIS A 288 -4.25 -17.72 13.37
C HIS A 288 -5.50 -16.88 13.67
N LEU A 289 -5.31 -15.70 14.26
CA LEU A 289 -6.38 -14.75 14.50
C LEU A 289 -6.77 -14.01 13.21
N SER A 290 -8.07 -13.75 13.07
CA SER A 290 -8.59 -12.90 12.01
C SER A 290 -8.29 -11.43 12.30
N HIS A 291 -7.79 -10.68 11.30
CA HIS A 291 -7.64 -9.23 11.39
C HIS A 291 -8.94 -8.52 11.81
N VAL A 292 -10.09 -9.03 11.36
CA VAL A 292 -11.40 -8.45 11.66
C VAL A 292 -11.78 -8.66 13.12
N THR A 293 -11.52 -9.85 13.67
CA THR A 293 -11.79 -10.16 15.06
C THR A 293 -11.00 -9.25 15.99
N VAL A 294 -9.69 -9.11 15.76
CA VAL A 294 -8.83 -8.24 16.56
C VAL A 294 -9.29 -6.77 16.49
N ARG A 295 -9.61 -6.28 15.27
CA ARG A 295 -10.14 -4.91 15.11
C ARG A 295 -11.47 -4.70 15.83
N LYS A 296 -12.36 -5.71 15.86
CA LYS A 296 -13.64 -5.62 16.57
C LYS A 296 -13.42 -5.46 18.08
N HIS A 297 -12.48 -6.20 18.67
CA HIS A 297 -12.17 -6.05 20.10
C HIS A 297 -11.47 -4.71 20.40
N PHE A 298 -10.54 -4.30 19.55
CA PHE A 298 -9.94 -2.96 19.64
C PHE A 298 -11.02 -1.86 19.59
N LYS A 299 -11.94 -1.96 18.65
CA LYS A 299 -13.02 -0.98 18.47
C LYS A 299 -13.90 -0.87 19.72
N LYS A 300 -14.26 -2.00 20.33
CA LYS A 300 -14.98 -2.01 21.60
C LYS A 300 -14.22 -1.25 22.72
N ALA A 301 -12.91 -1.48 22.83
CA ALA A 301 -12.09 -0.81 23.84
C ALA A 301 -12.02 0.71 23.62
N VAL A 302 -11.81 1.19 22.39
CA VAL A 302 -11.73 2.62 22.13
C VAL A 302 -13.09 3.32 22.20
N GLU A 303 -14.18 2.64 21.88
CA GLU A 303 -15.54 3.14 22.07
C GLU A 303 -15.87 3.33 23.56
N SER A 304 -15.45 2.41 24.43
CA SER A 304 -15.70 2.49 25.87
C SER A 304 -14.97 3.67 26.54
N ILE A 305 -13.92 4.20 25.93
CA ILE A 305 -13.17 5.36 26.43
C ILE A 305 -13.45 6.64 25.64
N GLY A 306 -14.48 6.67 24.79
CA GLY A 306 -14.97 7.86 24.11
C GLY A 306 -14.13 8.32 22.89
N ILE A 307 -13.32 7.44 22.29
CA ILE A 307 -12.54 7.75 21.06
C ILE A 307 -12.91 6.80 19.91
N PRO A 308 -14.17 6.75 19.49
CA PRO A 308 -14.66 5.79 18.50
C PRO A 308 -14.02 5.94 17.12
N GLU A 309 -13.39 7.05 16.80
CA GLU A 309 -12.67 7.29 15.54
C GLU A 309 -11.30 6.61 15.48
N ALA A 310 -10.73 6.20 16.64
CA ALA A 310 -9.42 5.58 16.69
C ALA A 310 -9.40 4.25 15.92
N ARG A 311 -8.32 4.04 15.20
CA ARG A 311 -8.07 2.83 14.39
C ARG A 311 -7.00 1.98 15.02
N PHE A 312 -7.03 0.69 14.78
CA PHE A 312 -5.98 -0.23 15.26
C PHE A 312 -4.55 0.26 14.92
N HIS A 313 -4.36 0.82 13.74
CA HIS A 313 -3.06 1.34 13.31
C HIS A 313 -2.59 2.57 14.09
N ASP A 314 -3.48 3.22 14.80
CA ASP A 314 -3.14 4.39 15.62
C ASP A 314 -2.35 4.00 16.88
N LEU A 315 -2.39 2.73 17.34
CA LEU A 315 -1.47 2.20 18.36
C LEU A 315 -0.01 2.32 17.90
N ARG A 316 0.25 1.99 16.65
CA ARG A 316 1.59 2.16 16.07
C ARG A 316 1.99 3.63 15.94
N HIS A 317 1.04 4.52 15.63
CA HIS A 317 1.28 5.95 15.62
C HIS A 317 1.58 6.47 17.04
N SER A 318 0.85 5.96 18.03
CA SER A 318 1.09 6.28 19.45
C SER A 318 2.49 5.82 19.90
N PHE A 319 2.90 4.59 19.54
CA PHE A 319 4.26 4.13 19.79
C PHE A 319 5.31 5.11 19.23
N ALA A 320 5.17 5.51 17.96
CA ALA A 320 6.14 6.40 17.33
C ALA A 320 6.23 7.76 18.00
N VAL A 321 5.08 8.37 18.34
CA VAL A 321 5.04 9.68 19.00
C VAL A 321 5.59 9.58 20.42
N ASN A 322 5.18 8.56 21.18
CA ASN A 322 5.64 8.35 22.55
C ASN A 322 7.16 8.08 22.62
N SER A 323 7.69 7.26 21.68
CA SER A 323 9.15 7.06 21.58
C SER A 323 9.92 8.37 21.32
N LEU A 324 9.46 9.17 20.36
CA LEU A 324 10.06 10.48 20.08
C LEU A 324 9.95 11.43 21.28
N GLN A 325 8.82 11.42 21.98
CA GLN A 325 8.62 12.23 23.19
C GLN A 325 9.48 11.76 24.36
N ALA A 326 9.74 10.46 24.46
CA ALA A 326 10.65 9.88 25.45
C ALA A 326 12.14 10.16 25.16
N GLY A 327 12.46 10.74 23.98
CA GLY A 327 13.81 11.14 23.60
C GLY A 327 14.51 10.20 22.62
N ASP A 328 13.83 9.18 22.10
CA ASP A 328 14.39 8.31 21.06
C ASP A 328 14.73 9.12 19.81
N SER A 329 15.85 8.79 19.18
CA SER A 329 16.16 9.41 17.89
C SER A 329 15.20 8.95 16.81
N PRO A 330 14.85 9.81 15.83
CA PRO A 330 14.00 9.43 14.69
C PRO A 330 14.53 8.20 13.93
N LYS A 331 15.83 7.95 13.97
CA LYS A 331 16.48 6.80 13.35
C LYS A 331 16.13 5.51 14.09
N ILE A 332 16.17 5.49 15.40
CA ILE A 332 15.77 4.34 16.25
C ILE A 332 14.29 4.03 16.03
N VAL A 333 13.43 5.05 16.06
CA VAL A 333 11.99 4.88 15.81
C VAL A 333 11.73 4.34 14.41
N GLN A 334 12.46 4.83 13.40
CA GLN A 334 12.39 4.31 12.03
C GLN A 334 12.75 2.82 11.97
N GLU A 335 13.82 2.41 12.63
CA GLU A 335 14.29 1.01 12.65
C GLU A 335 13.28 0.09 13.34
N ASN A 336 12.81 0.47 14.51
CA ASN A 336 11.80 -0.27 15.26
C ASN A 336 10.51 -0.44 14.44
N LEU A 337 10.06 0.61 13.79
CA LEU A 337 8.86 0.58 12.95
C LEU A 337 9.09 -0.11 11.59
N GLY A 338 10.31 -0.22 11.10
CA GLY A 338 10.61 -0.69 9.76
C GLY A 338 10.05 0.24 8.67
N HIS A 339 10.22 1.56 8.85
CA HIS A 339 9.94 2.55 7.82
C HIS A 339 11.07 2.60 6.79
N ALA A 340 10.74 2.90 5.53
CA ALA A 340 11.75 2.94 4.47
C ALA A 340 12.78 4.05 4.68
N THR A 341 12.36 5.19 5.23
CA THR A 341 13.23 6.35 5.51
C THR A 341 12.88 7.01 6.84
N ALA A 342 13.87 7.65 7.47
CA ALA A 342 13.64 8.49 8.67
C ALA A 342 12.82 9.74 8.33
N ALA A 343 12.94 10.25 7.10
CA ALA A 343 12.13 11.36 6.63
C ALA A 343 10.63 11.05 6.70
N PHE A 344 10.21 9.82 6.36
CA PHE A 344 8.82 9.41 6.52
C PHE A 344 8.37 9.45 8.00
N THR A 345 9.23 9.02 8.93
CA THR A 345 8.96 9.10 10.37
C THR A 345 8.81 10.57 10.80
N LEU A 346 9.71 11.44 10.35
CA LEU A 346 9.67 12.86 10.67
C LEU A 346 8.44 13.54 10.03
N ASP A 347 8.13 13.29 8.75
CA ASP A 347 6.97 13.86 8.06
C ASP A 347 5.63 13.50 8.71
N VAL A 348 5.56 12.30 9.28
CA VAL A 348 4.34 11.80 9.92
C VAL A 348 4.20 12.31 11.36
N TYR A 349 5.33 12.53 12.05
CA TYR A 349 5.36 12.86 13.48
C TYR A 349 6.08 14.18 13.79
N ALA A 350 6.32 15.01 12.77
CA ALA A 350 7.07 16.27 12.85
C ALA A 350 6.38 17.38 13.66
N HIS A 351 5.22 17.13 14.22
CA HIS A 351 4.65 18.03 15.20
C HIS A 351 5.43 17.88 16.53
N ALA A 352 6.64 18.48 16.55
CA ALA A 352 7.37 18.67 17.80
C ALA A 352 6.40 19.35 18.78
N THR A 353 5.96 18.61 19.79
CA THR A 353 5.06 19.17 20.79
C THR A 353 5.80 20.31 21.51
N GLU A 354 5.08 21.30 22.04
CA GLU A 354 5.65 22.36 22.87
C GLU A 354 6.49 21.78 24.03
N ARG A 355 6.10 20.62 24.54
CA ARG A 355 6.84 19.85 25.52
C ARG A 355 8.24 19.46 25.00
N MET A 356 8.36 18.89 23.80
CA MET A 356 9.65 18.50 23.22
C MET A 356 10.57 19.71 23.01
N LYS A 357 10.01 20.86 22.64
CA LYS A 357 10.78 22.12 22.49
C LYS A 357 11.33 22.56 23.84
N ARG A 358 10.50 22.56 24.90
CA ARG A 358 10.92 22.91 26.26
C ARG A 358 11.99 21.96 26.82
N GLU A 359 11.78 20.64 26.63
CA GLU A 359 12.77 19.64 27.06
C GLU A 359 14.08 19.76 26.29
N SER A 360 14.06 20.12 25.01
CA SER A 360 15.27 20.42 24.24
C SER A 360 15.99 21.65 24.80
N ALA A 361 15.27 22.72 25.09
CA ALA A 361 15.84 23.92 25.72
C ALA A 361 16.44 23.60 27.09
N ASN A 362 15.77 22.81 27.94
CA ASN A 362 16.25 22.40 29.24
C ASN A 362 17.54 21.54 29.15
N ARG A 363 17.64 20.65 28.17
CA ARG A 363 18.86 19.87 27.91
C ARG A 363 20.05 20.76 27.53
N MET A 364 19.81 21.76 26.68
CA MET A 364 20.83 22.72 26.28
C MET A 364 21.28 23.58 27.48
N GLU A 365 20.36 24.05 28.32
CA GLU A 365 20.68 24.77 29.54
C GLU A 365 21.51 23.91 30.51
N ALA A 366 21.12 22.65 30.73
CA ALA A 366 21.89 21.73 31.58
C ALA A 366 23.31 21.50 31.04
N LEU A 367 23.47 21.33 29.74
CA LEU A 367 24.79 21.21 29.10
C LEU A 367 25.62 22.49 29.32
N PHE A 368 25.04 23.65 29.11
CA PHE A 368 25.72 24.94 29.33
C PHE A 368 26.20 25.08 30.76
N GLN A 369 25.34 24.78 31.74
CA GLN A 369 25.69 24.89 33.17
C GLN A 369 26.77 23.89 33.56
N SER A 370 26.76 22.67 33.05
CA SER A 370 27.81 21.67 33.28
C SER A 370 29.16 22.12 32.71
N THR A 371 29.14 22.65 31.47
CA THR A 371 30.36 23.17 30.83
C THR A 371 30.94 24.39 31.57
N LYS A 372 30.07 25.29 32.04
CA LYS A 372 30.47 26.45 32.83
C LYS A 372 31.13 26.04 34.17
N LYS A 373 30.57 25.05 34.87
CA LYS A 373 31.18 24.50 36.09
C LYS A 373 32.54 23.90 35.82
N ALA A 374 32.69 23.11 34.75
CA ALA A 374 33.99 22.53 34.39
C ALA A 374 35.03 23.60 34.04
N ALA A 375 34.64 24.68 33.36
CA ALA A 375 35.53 25.81 33.06
C ALA A 375 35.94 26.63 34.32
N SER A 376 35.10 26.66 35.36
CA SER A 376 35.37 27.38 36.61
C SER A 376 36.24 26.56 37.57
N SER A 377 36.52 25.30 37.28
CA SER A 377 37.37 24.38 38.06
C SER A 377 38.75 24.15 37.43
N LEU A 378 39.05 24.83 36.33
CA LEU A 378 40.35 24.95 35.67
C LEU A 378 41.02 26.28 36.03
#